data_78eed775e0d91480aed5ebed187d8494
#
_entry.id   78eed775e0d91480aed5ebed187d8494
#
_cell.length_a   1.000
_cell.length_b   1.000
_cell.length_c   1.000
_cell.angle_alpha   90.00
_cell.angle_beta   90.00
_cell.angle_gamma   90.00
#
_symmetry.space_group_name_H-M   'P 1'
#
loop_
_entity.id
_entity.type
_entity.pdbx_description
1 polymer ?
#
loop_
_entity_poly.entity_id
_entity_poly.type
_entity_poly.pdbx_seq_one_letter_code
_entity_poly.pdbx_strand_id
1 'polypeptide(L)'
;LEKLDERIVLIGKEENHGLAFSLNMCIGAARGKYIARMDADDIALPERLQVQYDFMEQHKEYAWCGCNTRLFDENGVWGERKMPELPSDKDYLPFSPFIHPTVMYRRKLFEKNEGYHVSPETLRCEDYEIFMRLHQLGYQGYNIQQYLFAYREDKQSFQKRRFHFRINEAKLRYRNFKAMHLLFPLGWLYVIRPVVGGLIPPGIVALLKRGETWWKTQKEQMPENARLEYSSYESDRPQRTETTIL
;
A
#
# COMPACT_ATOMS: atom_id res chain seq x y z
N LEU A 1 4.01 24.13 -4.79
CA LEU A 1 2.85 23.35 -5.24
C LEU A 1 1.56 24.14 -5.13
N GLU A 2 1.23 24.75 -3.98
CA GLU A 2 0.00 25.58 -3.81
C GLU A 2 -0.16 26.68 -4.88
N LYS A 3 0.94 27.19 -5.43
CA LYS A 3 0.93 28.19 -6.51
C LYS A 3 0.58 27.59 -7.89
N LEU A 4 0.52 26.28 -8.02
CA LEU A 4 0.22 25.60 -9.28
C LEU A 4 -1.28 25.40 -9.48
N ASP A 5 -2.03 25.15 -8.39
CA ASP A 5 -3.47 24.90 -8.46
C ASP A 5 -4.10 25.21 -7.09
N GLU A 6 -5.18 25.97 -7.05
CA GLU A 6 -5.91 26.36 -5.83
C GLU A 6 -6.55 25.19 -5.07
N ARG A 7 -6.69 24.04 -5.74
CA ARG A 7 -7.19 22.80 -5.13
C ARG A 7 -6.15 22.09 -4.28
N ILE A 8 -4.87 22.47 -4.42
CA ILE A 8 -3.78 21.88 -3.64
C ILE A 8 -3.75 22.51 -2.25
N VAL A 9 -3.89 21.69 -1.22
CA VAL A 9 -3.78 22.09 0.18
C VAL A 9 -2.51 21.47 0.76
N LEU A 10 -1.53 22.31 1.07
CA LEU A 10 -0.29 21.88 1.70
C LEU A 10 -0.49 21.78 3.22
N ILE A 11 -0.27 20.58 3.77
CA ILE A 11 -0.32 20.32 5.21
C ILE A 11 1.11 20.16 5.72
N GLY A 12 1.68 21.26 6.23
CA GLY A 12 2.99 21.28 6.85
C GLY A 12 2.97 20.76 8.29
N LYS A 13 4.11 20.27 8.74
CA LYS A 13 4.36 19.91 10.15
C LYS A 13 5.79 20.27 10.52
N GLU A 14 5.99 20.71 11.77
CA GLU A 14 7.31 21.13 12.27
C GLU A 14 8.21 19.93 12.55
N GLU A 15 7.64 18.80 13.00
CA GLU A 15 8.36 17.59 13.36
C GLU A 15 7.85 16.36 12.60
N ASN A 16 8.73 15.36 12.46
CA ASN A 16 8.37 14.09 11.84
C ASN A 16 7.71 13.13 12.84
N HIS A 17 6.39 13.07 12.83
CA HIS A 17 5.59 12.16 13.64
C HIS A 17 5.24 10.82 12.94
N GLY A 18 5.83 10.57 11.77
CA GLY A 18 5.60 9.35 10.98
C GLY A 18 4.43 9.44 10.02
N LEU A 19 4.29 8.37 9.21
CA LEU A 19 3.31 8.31 8.11
C LEU A 19 1.86 8.32 8.63
N ALA A 20 1.54 7.49 9.63
CA ALA A 20 0.20 7.38 10.20
C ALA A 20 -0.35 8.74 10.67
N PHE A 21 0.48 9.52 11.37
CA PHE A 21 0.11 10.88 11.81
C PHE A 21 -0.19 11.79 10.63
N SER A 22 0.68 11.81 9.62
CA SER A 22 0.48 12.63 8.43
C SER A 22 -0.79 12.25 7.65
N LEU A 23 -1.07 10.96 7.51
CA LEU A 23 -2.28 10.47 6.87
C LEU A 23 -3.54 10.89 7.64
N ASN A 24 -3.51 10.87 8.96
CA ASN A 24 -4.63 11.34 9.79
C ASN A 24 -4.88 12.85 9.60
N MET A 25 -3.82 13.67 9.49
CA MET A 25 -3.98 15.09 9.16
C MET A 25 -4.65 15.27 7.80
N CYS A 26 -4.24 14.50 6.79
CA CYS A 26 -4.85 14.54 5.46
C CYS A 26 -6.31 14.08 5.48
N ILE A 27 -6.63 13.02 6.22
CA ILE A 27 -8.00 12.54 6.41
C ILE A 27 -8.86 13.65 7.05
N GLY A 28 -8.36 14.33 8.07
CA GLY A 28 -9.06 15.43 8.74
C GLY A 28 -9.30 16.64 7.84
N ALA A 29 -8.38 16.92 6.91
CA ALA A 29 -8.50 18.02 5.95
C ALA A 29 -9.34 17.66 4.72
N ALA A 30 -9.55 16.38 4.44
CA ALA A 30 -10.26 15.92 3.25
C ALA A 30 -11.74 16.30 3.26
N ARG A 31 -12.23 16.91 2.18
CA ARG A 31 -13.62 17.37 2.01
C ARG A 31 -14.43 16.50 1.04
N GLY A 32 -13.73 15.70 0.21
CA GLY A 32 -14.35 14.86 -0.81
C GLY A 32 -15.21 13.73 -0.24
N LYS A 33 -16.09 13.18 -1.04
CA LYS A 33 -16.87 11.97 -0.72
C LYS A 33 -15.98 10.74 -0.54
N TYR A 34 -14.89 10.71 -1.29
CA TYR A 34 -13.86 9.68 -1.27
C TYR A 34 -12.50 10.26 -0.92
N ILE A 35 -11.64 9.45 -0.35
CA ILE A 35 -10.23 9.77 -0.06
C ILE A 35 -9.37 8.77 -0.82
N ALA A 36 -8.71 9.21 -1.89
CA ALA A 36 -7.75 8.40 -2.65
C ALA A 36 -6.34 8.66 -2.11
N ARG A 37 -5.70 7.59 -1.66
CA ARG A 37 -4.32 7.63 -1.15
C ARG A 37 -3.31 7.45 -2.29
N MET A 38 -2.17 8.12 -2.20
CA MET A 38 -1.04 7.95 -3.10
C MET A 38 0.26 8.31 -2.39
N ASP A 39 1.36 7.61 -2.68
CA ASP A 39 2.71 8.03 -2.31
C ASP A 39 3.31 8.96 -3.37
N ALA A 40 4.20 9.86 -2.95
CA ALA A 40 4.78 10.89 -3.83
C ALA A 40 5.74 10.34 -4.89
N ASP A 41 6.25 9.12 -4.69
CA ASP A 41 7.18 8.44 -5.59
C ASP A 41 6.52 7.40 -6.51
N ASP A 42 5.20 7.23 -6.39
CA ASP A 42 4.39 6.35 -7.21
C ASP A 42 3.76 7.07 -8.41
N ILE A 43 3.14 6.31 -9.31
CA ILE A 43 2.44 6.83 -10.50
C ILE A 43 1.01 6.28 -10.53
N ALA A 44 0.01 7.17 -10.49
CA ALA A 44 -1.37 6.81 -10.80
C ALA A 44 -1.60 6.89 -12.30
N LEU A 45 -2.20 5.85 -12.90
CA LEU A 45 -2.59 5.91 -14.31
C LEU A 45 -3.79 6.88 -14.48
N PRO A 46 -3.94 7.51 -15.64
CA PRO A 46 -4.93 8.57 -15.85
C PRO A 46 -6.36 8.18 -15.49
N GLU A 47 -6.75 6.95 -15.78
CA GLU A 47 -8.10 6.41 -15.55
C GLU A 47 -8.36 5.97 -14.11
N ARG A 48 -7.32 5.88 -13.26
CA ARG A 48 -7.42 5.31 -11.91
C ARG A 48 -8.58 5.90 -11.10
N LEU A 49 -8.61 7.22 -10.97
CA LEU A 49 -9.60 7.87 -10.11
C LEU A 49 -11.01 7.69 -10.64
N GLN A 50 -11.20 7.73 -11.96
CA GLN A 50 -12.52 7.53 -12.57
C GLN A 50 -13.02 6.10 -12.36
N VAL A 51 -12.17 5.11 -12.65
CA VAL A 51 -12.53 3.68 -12.49
C VAL A 51 -12.87 3.36 -11.02
N GLN A 52 -12.05 3.83 -10.08
CA GLN A 52 -12.31 3.62 -8.65
C GLN A 52 -13.57 4.35 -8.17
N TYR A 53 -13.82 5.57 -8.64
CA TYR A 53 -15.02 6.33 -8.34
C TYR A 53 -16.28 5.62 -8.83
N ASP A 54 -16.31 5.21 -10.10
CA ASP A 54 -17.45 4.52 -10.69
C ASP A 54 -17.75 3.20 -9.99
N PHE A 55 -16.69 2.43 -9.67
CA PHE A 55 -16.80 1.21 -8.88
C PHE A 55 -17.44 1.49 -7.50
N MET A 56 -16.92 2.47 -6.77
CA MET A 56 -17.43 2.82 -5.44
C MET A 56 -18.86 3.41 -5.49
N GLU A 57 -19.27 4.05 -6.58
CA GLU A 57 -20.66 4.49 -6.75
C GLU A 57 -21.62 3.33 -6.99
N GLN A 58 -21.20 2.31 -7.70
CA GLN A 58 -22.01 1.12 -8.02
C GLN A 58 -22.07 0.12 -6.87
N HIS A 59 -21.00 0.00 -6.07
CA HIS A 59 -20.80 -1.02 -5.03
C HIS A 59 -20.77 -0.38 -3.64
N LYS A 60 -21.98 -0.11 -3.08
CA LYS A 60 -22.12 0.58 -1.78
C LYS A 60 -21.72 -0.30 -0.58
N GLU A 61 -21.66 -1.60 -0.76
CA GLU A 61 -21.26 -2.59 0.22
C GLU A 61 -19.79 -2.51 0.63
N TYR A 62 -18.90 -2.03 -0.27
CA TYR A 62 -17.47 -1.90 0.04
C TYR A 62 -17.14 -0.55 0.66
N ALA A 63 -16.35 -0.55 1.72
CA ALA A 63 -15.87 0.64 2.42
C ALA A 63 -14.66 1.29 1.75
N TRP A 64 -13.87 0.50 1.01
CA TRP A 64 -12.75 0.94 0.18
C TRP A 64 -12.55 0.03 -1.02
N CYS A 65 -11.83 0.52 -2.03
CA CYS A 65 -11.30 -0.31 -3.09
C CYS A 65 -9.81 -0.03 -3.33
N GLY A 66 -9.06 -1.08 -3.66
CA GLY A 66 -7.71 -1.01 -4.20
C GLY A 66 -7.69 -1.41 -5.68
N CYS A 67 -6.50 -1.58 -6.24
CA CYS A 67 -6.30 -2.13 -7.58
C CYS A 67 -4.97 -2.88 -7.67
N ASN A 68 -4.79 -3.62 -8.76
CA ASN A 68 -3.50 -4.22 -9.09
C ASN A 68 -2.49 -3.14 -9.49
N THR A 69 -1.18 -3.44 -9.37
CA THR A 69 -0.11 -2.49 -9.67
C THR A 69 1.02 -3.11 -10.47
N ARG A 70 1.63 -2.31 -11.32
CA ARG A 70 2.94 -2.61 -11.90
C ARG A 70 4.03 -2.16 -10.94
N LEU A 71 5.14 -2.88 -10.89
CA LEU A 71 6.29 -2.55 -10.06
C LEU A 71 7.37 -1.94 -10.94
N PHE A 72 7.94 -0.81 -10.52
CA PHE A 72 8.98 -0.14 -11.29
C PHE A 72 10.13 0.38 -10.41
N ASP A 73 11.30 0.53 -11.02
CA ASP A 73 12.49 1.18 -10.47
C ASP A 73 13.10 2.15 -11.51
N GLU A 74 14.35 2.57 -11.30
CA GLU A 74 15.09 3.44 -12.23
C GLU A 74 15.32 2.84 -13.62
N ASN A 75 15.14 1.51 -13.80
CA ASN A 75 15.32 0.81 -15.06
C ASN A 75 13.99 0.55 -15.79
N GLY A 76 12.87 1.01 -15.24
CA GLY A 76 11.53 0.83 -15.78
C GLY A 76 10.69 -0.20 -15.04
N VAL A 77 9.63 -0.68 -15.67
CA VAL A 77 8.73 -1.67 -15.09
C VAL A 77 9.40 -3.04 -15.11
N TRP A 78 9.47 -3.68 -13.93
CA TRP A 78 10.13 -4.96 -13.75
C TRP A 78 9.23 -6.08 -13.22
N GLY A 79 7.98 -5.78 -12.87
CA GLY A 79 7.07 -6.78 -12.35
C GLY A 79 5.64 -6.28 -12.18
N GLU A 80 4.78 -7.18 -11.73
CA GLU A 80 3.38 -6.93 -11.45
C GLU A 80 3.01 -7.49 -10.08
N ARG A 81 2.06 -6.81 -9.41
CA ARG A 81 1.49 -7.31 -8.15
C ARG A 81 -0.02 -7.35 -8.29
N LYS A 82 -0.53 -8.58 -8.34
CA LYS A 82 -1.95 -8.87 -8.38
C LYS A 82 -2.45 -9.20 -7.00
N MET A 83 -3.52 -8.54 -6.56
CA MET A 83 -4.12 -8.72 -5.25
C MET A 83 -5.38 -9.57 -5.33
N PRO A 84 -5.76 -10.30 -4.26
CA PRO A 84 -7.04 -11.02 -4.23
C PRO A 84 -8.19 -10.04 -4.44
N GLU A 85 -9.11 -10.39 -5.32
CA GLU A 85 -10.24 -9.55 -5.72
C GLU A 85 -11.11 -9.16 -4.53
N LEU A 86 -11.60 -10.15 -3.79
CA LEU A 86 -12.35 -10.00 -2.55
C LEU A 86 -11.60 -10.71 -1.42
N PRO A 87 -10.73 -9.99 -0.67
CA PRO A 87 -9.93 -10.59 0.38
C PRO A 87 -10.77 -11.21 1.49
N SER A 88 -10.46 -12.45 1.80
CA SER A 88 -10.96 -13.19 2.96
C SER A 88 -10.03 -13.03 4.16
N ASP A 89 -10.46 -13.47 5.34
CA ASP A 89 -9.64 -13.51 6.56
C ASP A 89 -8.25 -14.12 6.32
N LYS A 90 -8.18 -15.21 5.55
CA LYS A 90 -6.94 -15.95 5.29
C LYS A 90 -5.94 -15.17 4.45
N ASP A 91 -6.41 -14.24 3.62
CA ASP A 91 -5.56 -13.42 2.77
C ASP A 91 -4.73 -12.42 3.58
N TYR A 92 -5.13 -12.15 4.84
CA TYR A 92 -4.34 -11.36 5.78
C TYR A 92 -3.16 -12.12 6.40
N LEU A 93 -3.08 -13.46 6.28
CA LEU A 93 -1.99 -14.22 6.89
C LEU A 93 -0.62 -13.89 6.30
N PRO A 94 -0.40 -13.93 4.96
CA PRO A 94 0.92 -13.71 4.40
C PRO A 94 1.38 -12.25 4.45
N PHE A 95 0.49 -11.30 4.16
CA PHE A 95 0.75 -9.85 4.05
C PHE A 95 -0.57 -9.07 4.01
N SER A 96 -0.49 -7.73 3.94
CA SER A 96 -1.67 -6.90 3.69
C SER A 96 -2.29 -7.25 2.32
N PRO A 97 -3.58 -7.62 2.25
CA PRO A 97 -4.24 -7.97 1.00
C PRO A 97 -4.62 -6.75 0.14
N PHE A 98 -4.20 -5.55 0.54
CA PHE A 98 -4.36 -4.31 -0.21
C PHE A 98 -3.01 -3.61 -0.35
N ILE A 99 -2.75 -3.05 -1.52
CA ILE A 99 -1.58 -2.19 -1.77
C ILE A 99 -1.96 -0.78 -1.34
N HIS A 100 -1.40 -0.34 -0.22
CA HIS A 100 -1.81 0.88 0.47
C HIS A 100 -1.91 2.14 -0.42
N PRO A 101 -0.93 2.48 -1.30
CA PRO A 101 -1.02 3.66 -2.15
C PRO A 101 -2.09 3.58 -3.26
N THR A 102 -2.69 2.41 -3.48
CA THR A 102 -3.73 2.27 -4.49
C THR A 102 -5.14 2.52 -3.97
N VAL A 103 -5.31 2.66 -2.65
CA VAL A 103 -6.64 2.58 -2.03
C VAL A 103 -7.42 3.88 -2.14
N MET A 104 -8.71 3.74 -2.45
CA MET A 104 -9.73 4.79 -2.33
C MET A 104 -10.74 4.38 -1.26
N TYR A 105 -10.88 5.20 -0.22
CA TYR A 105 -11.80 5.00 0.90
C TYR A 105 -13.06 5.85 0.76
N ARG A 106 -14.19 5.38 1.30
CA ARG A 106 -15.32 6.28 1.62
C ARG A 106 -14.93 7.19 2.79
N ARG A 107 -15.00 8.51 2.66
CA ARG A 107 -14.65 9.43 3.75
C ARG A 107 -15.48 9.17 5.01
N LYS A 108 -16.77 8.80 4.86
CA LYS A 108 -17.66 8.43 5.97
C LYS A 108 -17.15 7.28 6.84
N LEU A 109 -16.24 6.46 6.35
CA LEU A 109 -15.59 5.41 7.13
C LEU A 109 -14.84 6.00 8.33
N PHE A 110 -14.16 7.12 8.12
CA PHE A 110 -13.35 7.82 9.13
C PHE A 110 -14.19 8.76 10.04
N GLU A 111 -15.43 9.03 9.70
CA GLU A 111 -16.37 9.73 10.60
C GLU A 111 -16.87 8.80 11.72
N LYS A 112 -16.88 7.50 11.47
CA LYS A 112 -17.38 6.47 12.41
C LYS A 112 -16.27 5.67 13.08
N ASN A 113 -15.07 5.69 12.51
CA ASN A 113 -13.95 4.90 12.97
C ASN A 113 -12.70 5.78 13.06
N GLU A 114 -11.82 5.45 13.97
CA GLU A 114 -10.50 6.07 14.04
C GLU A 114 -9.73 5.86 12.73
N GLY A 115 -8.91 6.86 12.35
CA GLY A 115 -7.97 6.76 11.26
C GLY A 115 -6.85 5.74 11.52
N TYR A 116 -5.65 6.08 11.15
CA TYR A 116 -4.48 5.25 11.42
C TYR A 116 -4.06 5.33 12.89
N HIS A 117 -3.77 4.21 13.52
CA HIS A 117 -3.20 4.21 14.87
C HIS A 117 -1.76 4.72 14.84
N VAL A 118 -1.51 5.80 15.59
CA VAL A 118 -0.17 6.39 15.75
C VAL A 118 0.47 5.80 16.99
N SER A 119 1.29 4.78 16.82
CA SER A 119 1.99 4.13 17.93
C SER A 119 3.34 3.55 17.46
N PRO A 120 4.29 3.33 18.38
CA PRO A 120 5.52 2.61 18.08
C PRO A 120 5.29 1.19 17.54
N GLU A 121 4.18 0.54 17.92
CA GLU A 121 3.85 -0.82 17.51
C GLU A 121 3.35 -0.90 16.06
N THR A 122 2.66 0.14 15.59
CA THR A 122 2.13 0.20 14.22
C THR A 122 3.12 0.75 13.21
N LEU A 123 4.22 1.33 13.67
CA LEU A 123 5.23 1.95 12.81
C LEU A 123 5.78 0.95 11.77
N ARG A 124 5.62 1.28 10.49
CA ARG A 124 5.92 0.43 9.31
C ARG A 124 4.92 -0.72 9.06
N CYS A 125 3.78 -0.71 9.75
CA CYS A 125 2.68 -1.67 9.58
C CYS A 125 1.32 -0.96 9.68
N GLU A 126 1.29 0.35 9.47
CA GLU A 126 0.12 1.21 9.59
C GLU A 126 -1.02 0.76 8.69
N ASP A 127 -0.66 0.38 7.47
CA ASP A 127 -1.57 -0.13 6.45
C ASP A 127 -2.16 -1.49 6.82
N TYR A 128 -1.31 -2.37 7.32
CA TYR A 128 -1.73 -3.71 7.71
C TYR A 128 -2.65 -3.66 8.93
N GLU A 129 -2.35 -2.79 9.89
CA GLU A 129 -3.18 -2.58 11.07
C GLU A 129 -4.57 -2.08 10.71
N ILE A 130 -4.67 -1.00 9.94
CA ILE A 130 -5.96 -0.38 9.63
C ILE A 130 -6.87 -1.34 8.84
N PHE A 131 -6.33 -2.08 7.86
CA PHE A 131 -7.15 -3.02 7.10
C PHE A 131 -7.64 -4.20 7.94
N MET A 132 -6.80 -4.77 8.82
CA MET A 132 -7.24 -5.83 9.73
C MET A 132 -8.29 -5.32 10.72
N ARG A 133 -8.09 -4.14 11.30
CA ARG A 133 -9.03 -3.55 12.26
C ARG A 133 -10.37 -3.24 11.61
N LEU A 134 -10.39 -2.61 10.45
CA LEU A 134 -11.62 -2.31 9.73
C LEU A 134 -12.35 -3.59 9.30
N HIS A 135 -11.61 -4.61 8.88
CA HIS A 135 -12.18 -5.91 8.55
C HIS A 135 -12.83 -6.59 9.76
N GLN A 136 -12.17 -6.56 10.95
CA GLN A 136 -12.74 -7.06 12.21
C GLN A 136 -14.02 -6.31 12.63
N LEU A 137 -14.16 -5.05 12.24
CA LEU A 137 -15.37 -4.25 12.45
C LEU A 137 -16.48 -4.53 11.43
N GLY A 138 -16.28 -5.50 10.53
CA GLY A 138 -17.26 -5.92 9.53
C GLY A 138 -17.22 -5.10 8.23
N TYR A 139 -16.25 -4.21 8.05
CA TYR A 139 -16.08 -3.50 6.78
C TYR A 139 -15.33 -4.37 5.77
N GLN A 140 -15.74 -4.29 4.52
CA GLN A 140 -15.09 -5.01 3.42
C GLN A 140 -14.47 -4.04 2.43
N GLY A 141 -13.31 -4.42 1.89
CA GLY A 141 -12.67 -3.79 0.75
C GLY A 141 -12.66 -4.73 -0.45
N TYR A 142 -12.40 -4.17 -1.63
CA TYR A 142 -12.33 -4.87 -2.90
C TYR A 142 -11.11 -4.45 -3.69
N ASN A 143 -10.43 -5.34 -4.40
CA ASN A 143 -9.36 -4.97 -5.33
C ASN A 143 -9.84 -5.10 -6.78
N ILE A 144 -10.00 -3.98 -7.44
CA ILE A 144 -10.33 -3.91 -8.86
C ILE A 144 -9.23 -4.62 -9.64
N GLN A 145 -9.59 -5.61 -10.47
CA GLN A 145 -8.66 -6.50 -11.16
C GLN A 145 -8.06 -5.85 -12.42
N GLN A 146 -7.73 -4.55 -12.31
CA GLN A 146 -7.07 -3.76 -13.35
C GLN A 146 -5.78 -3.15 -12.80
N TYR A 147 -4.79 -2.97 -13.67
CA TYR A 147 -3.52 -2.31 -13.35
C TYR A 147 -3.70 -0.80 -13.55
N LEU A 148 -4.09 -0.11 -12.49
CA LEU A 148 -4.38 1.33 -12.50
C LEU A 148 -3.28 2.16 -11.82
N PHE A 149 -2.18 1.50 -11.44
CA PHE A 149 -1.13 2.10 -10.62
C PHE A 149 0.24 1.51 -10.94
N ALA A 150 1.29 2.33 -10.87
CA ALA A 150 2.66 1.86 -10.84
C ALA A 150 3.29 2.21 -9.49
N TYR A 151 3.76 1.19 -8.79
CA TYR A 151 4.35 1.27 -7.46
C TYR A 151 5.86 1.23 -7.54
N ARG A 152 6.53 2.23 -6.94
CA ARG A 152 8.00 2.27 -6.91
C ARG A 152 8.53 1.29 -5.87
N GLU A 153 9.27 0.29 -6.33
CA GLU A 153 9.93 -0.69 -5.45
C GLU A 153 11.43 -0.82 -5.81
N ASP A 154 12.24 0.02 -5.21
CA ASP A 154 13.69 0.03 -5.39
C ASP A 154 14.38 -1.04 -4.54
N LYS A 155 15.55 -1.52 -4.99
CA LYS A 155 16.40 -2.47 -4.24
C LYS A 155 16.76 -1.96 -2.82
N GLN A 156 16.84 -0.64 -2.63
CA GLN A 156 17.15 -0.01 -1.34
C GLN A 156 16.00 -0.09 -0.34
N SER A 157 14.76 -0.25 -0.80
CA SER A 157 13.57 -0.37 0.06
C SER A 157 13.62 -1.59 0.98
N PHE A 158 14.38 -2.63 0.59
CA PHE A 158 14.56 -3.86 1.38
C PHE A 158 15.54 -3.73 2.55
N GLN A 159 16.47 -2.75 2.53
CA GLN A 159 17.51 -2.61 3.54
C GLN A 159 17.06 -1.88 4.82
N LYS A 160 15.91 -1.21 4.82
CA LYS A 160 15.52 -0.23 5.85
C LYS A 160 14.77 -0.81 7.06
N ARG A 161 14.48 -2.10 7.12
CA ARG A 161 13.71 -2.65 8.24
C ARG A 161 14.61 -3.07 9.40
N ARG A 162 14.76 -2.19 10.40
CA ARG A 162 15.41 -2.52 11.70
C ARG A 162 14.68 -3.66 12.40
N PHE A 163 15.40 -4.49 13.14
CA PHE A 163 14.88 -5.72 13.77
C PHE A 163 13.67 -5.46 14.71
N HIS A 164 13.68 -4.34 15.44
CA HIS A 164 12.55 -4.00 16.32
C HIS A 164 11.22 -3.83 15.57
N PHE A 165 11.22 -3.36 14.31
CA PHE A 165 9.99 -3.32 13.50
C PHE A 165 9.44 -4.72 13.19
N ARG A 166 10.32 -5.71 13.07
CA ARG A 166 9.91 -7.11 12.87
C ARG A 166 9.22 -7.68 14.11
N ILE A 167 9.71 -7.32 15.31
CA ILE A 167 9.08 -7.70 16.57
C ILE A 167 7.71 -7.03 16.68
N ASN A 168 7.60 -5.75 16.36
CA ASN A 168 6.33 -5.02 16.39
C ASN A 168 5.32 -5.63 15.40
N GLU A 169 5.75 -5.95 14.17
CA GLU A 169 4.92 -6.66 13.20
C GLU A 169 4.44 -8.02 13.74
N ALA A 170 5.30 -8.79 14.40
CA ALA A 170 4.90 -10.07 14.98
C ALA A 170 3.87 -9.89 16.11
N LYS A 171 4.03 -8.92 16.99
CA LYS A 171 3.05 -8.57 18.03
C LYS A 171 1.71 -8.15 17.43
N LEU A 172 1.74 -7.30 16.40
CA LEU A 172 0.57 -6.85 15.66
C LEU A 172 -0.18 -8.04 15.05
N ARG A 173 0.55 -8.94 14.35
CA ARG A 173 0.00 -10.17 13.76
C ARG A 173 -0.63 -11.05 14.81
N TYR A 174 0.07 -11.31 15.92
CA TYR A 174 -0.45 -12.15 17.00
C TYR A 174 -1.79 -11.62 17.52
N ARG A 175 -1.86 -10.32 17.87
CA ARG A 175 -3.06 -9.68 18.40
C ARG A 175 -4.24 -9.77 17.42
N ASN A 176 -4.01 -9.40 16.17
CA ASN A 176 -5.07 -9.39 15.16
C ASN A 176 -5.47 -10.80 14.73
N PHE A 177 -4.53 -11.72 14.53
CA PHE A 177 -4.86 -13.11 14.16
C PHE A 177 -5.59 -13.84 15.30
N LYS A 178 -5.30 -13.50 16.56
CA LYS A 178 -6.07 -14.00 17.70
C LYS A 178 -7.52 -13.51 17.63
N ALA A 179 -7.73 -12.22 17.39
CA ALA A 179 -9.06 -11.61 17.28
C ALA A 179 -9.86 -12.14 16.07
N MET A 180 -9.19 -12.44 14.96
CA MET A 180 -9.77 -13.00 13.73
C MET A 180 -9.86 -14.53 13.75
N HIS A 181 -9.51 -15.21 14.86
CA HIS A 181 -9.48 -16.67 14.99
C HIS A 181 -8.58 -17.40 13.96
N LEU A 182 -7.52 -16.71 13.49
CA LEU A 182 -6.61 -17.21 12.46
C LEU A 182 -5.33 -17.87 13.01
N LEU A 183 -5.11 -17.91 14.33
CA LEU A 183 -3.86 -18.45 14.90
C LEU A 183 -3.66 -19.94 14.57
N PHE A 184 -4.75 -20.73 14.56
CA PHE A 184 -4.69 -22.17 14.31
C PHE A 184 -5.32 -22.54 12.97
N PRO A 185 -4.76 -23.53 12.25
CA PRO A 185 -3.52 -24.26 12.63
C PRO A 185 -2.22 -23.54 12.20
N LEU A 186 -2.27 -22.68 11.16
CA LEU A 186 -1.06 -22.16 10.49
C LEU A 186 -0.70 -20.72 10.82
N GLY A 187 -1.59 -19.94 11.45
CA GLY A 187 -1.39 -18.52 11.73
C GLY A 187 -0.14 -18.23 12.56
N TRP A 188 0.24 -19.12 13.48
CA TRP A 188 1.48 -18.99 14.25
C TRP A 188 2.75 -18.91 13.40
N LEU A 189 2.79 -19.63 12.27
CA LEU A 189 3.92 -19.56 11.35
C LEU A 189 4.05 -18.16 10.74
N TYR A 190 2.91 -17.53 10.43
CA TYR A 190 2.87 -16.17 9.91
C TYR A 190 3.16 -15.11 10.98
N VAL A 191 2.84 -15.37 12.26
CA VAL A 191 3.21 -14.48 13.38
C VAL A 191 4.72 -14.42 13.55
N ILE A 192 5.42 -15.56 13.52
CA ILE A 192 6.88 -15.61 13.71
C ILE A 192 7.68 -15.26 12.45
N ARG A 193 7.08 -15.36 11.28
CA ARG A 193 7.73 -15.12 9.96
C ARG A 193 8.51 -13.80 9.89
N PRO A 194 8.01 -12.63 10.36
CA PRO A 194 8.77 -11.39 10.33
C PRO A 194 10.07 -11.47 11.13
N VAL A 195 10.03 -12.09 12.31
CA VAL A 195 11.20 -12.26 13.20
C VAL A 195 12.23 -13.17 12.55
N VAL A 196 11.82 -14.35 12.08
CA VAL A 196 12.70 -15.29 11.37
C VAL A 196 13.30 -14.63 10.12
N GLY A 197 12.47 -13.96 9.31
CA GLY A 197 12.94 -13.22 8.13
C GLY A 197 13.89 -12.06 8.47
N GLY A 198 13.80 -11.50 9.67
CA GLY A 198 14.72 -10.48 10.17
C GLY A 198 16.12 -11.02 10.56
N LEU A 199 16.24 -12.34 10.80
CA LEU A 199 17.51 -13.00 11.09
C LEU A 199 18.27 -13.43 9.83
N ILE A 200 17.59 -13.44 8.67
CA ILE A 200 18.22 -13.82 7.39
C ILE A 200 19.00 -12.61 6.85
N PRO A 201 20.29 -12.79 6.50
CA PRO A 201 21.11 -11.74 5.91
C PRO A 201 20.45 -11.13 4.65
N PRO A 202 20.51 -9.80 4.45
CA PRO A 202 19.83 -9.13 3.33
C PRO A 202 20.22 -9.68 1.95
N GLY A 203 21.49 -10.12 1.78
CA GLY A 203 21.97 -10.72 0.53
C GLY A 203 21.26 -12.04 0.16
N ILE A 204 20.92 -12.85 1.15
CA ILE A 204 20.18 -14.12 0.92
C ILE A 204 18.73 -13.81 0.57
N VAL A 205 18.10 -12.84 1.25
CA VAL A 205 16.74 -12.41 0.93
C VAL A 205 16.62 -11.87 -0.50
N ALA A 206 17.60 -11.07 -0.92
CA ALA A 206 17.67 -10.55 -2.29
C ALA A 206 17.85 -11.66 -3.34
N LEU A 207 18.65 -12.68 -3.03
CA LEU A 207 18.85 -13.83 -3.92
C LEU A 207 17.58 -14.67 -4.07
N LEU A 208 16.88 -14.96 -2.97
CA LEU A 208 15.62 -15.73 -2.99
C LEU A 208 14.53 -15.00 -3.77
N LYS A 209 14.40 -13.68 -3.57
CA LYS A 209 13.41 -12.87 -4.31
C LYS A 209 13.74 -12.75 -5.80
N ARG A 210 15.02 -12.68 -6.18
CA ARG A 210 15.44 -12.72 -7.59
C ARG A 210 15.05 -14.04 -8.26
N GLY A 211 15.13 -15.16 -7.57
CA GLY A 211 14.67 -16.45 -8.09
C GLY A 211 13.16 -16.46 -8.38
N GLU A 212 12.33 -15.91 -7.49
CA GLU A 212 10.87 -15.85 -7.68
C GLU A 212 10.45 -14.90 -8.82
N THR A 213 11.10 -13.76 -8.98
CA THR A 213 10.82 -12.79 -10.05
C THR A 213 11.32 -13.30 -11.41
N TRP A 214 12.48 -13.95 -11.48
CA TRP A 214 13.05 -14.50 -12.72
C TRP A 214 12.09 -15.51 -13.38
N TRP A 215 11.44 -16.38 -12.61
CA TRP A 215 10.45 -17.34 -13.11
C TRP A 215 9.16 -16.67 -13.63
N LYS A 216 8.76 -15.54 -13.07
CA LYS A 216 7.56 -14.81 -13.48
C LYS A 216 7.78 -13.97 -14.74
N THR A 217 8.96 -13.35 -14.88
CA THR A 217 9.28 -12.45 -16.00
C THR A 217 9.52 -13.18 -17.33
N GLN A 218 9.87 -14.47 -17.32
CA GLN A 218 9.99 -15.25 -18.56
C GLN A 218 8.64 -15.59 -19.20
N LYS A 219 7.52 -15.43 -18.50
CA LYS A 219 6.19 -15.79 -19.04
C LYS A 219 5.43 -14.67 -19.72
N GLU A 220 5.78 -13.39 -19.51
CA GLU A 220 5.03 -12.27 -20.09
C GLU A 220 5.97 -11.13 -20.51
N GLN A 221 6.32 -11.08 -21.81
CA GLN A 221 6.92 -9.88 -22.40
C GLN A 221 5.85 -8.77 -22.41
N MET A 222 6.20 -7.60 -21.85
CA MET A 222 5.30 -6.44 -21.82
C MET A 222 4.93 -5.98 -23.24
N PRO A 223 3.67 -5.61 -23.49
CA PRO A 223 3.24 -5.01 -24.73
C PRO A 223 3.94 -3.64 -24.94
N GLU A 224 4.35 -3.38 -26.17
CA GLU A 224 5.16 -2.23 -26.58
C GLU A 224 4.53 -0.86 -26.27
N ASN A 225 3.20 -0.78 -26.29
CA ASN A 225 2.42 0.41 -25.93
C ASN A 225 2.58 0.83 -24.46
N ALA A 226 2.75 -0.12 -23.54
CA ALA A 226 2.98 0.17 -22.12
C ALA A 226 4.38 0.75 -21.84
N ARG A 227 5.37 0.49 -22.72
CA ARG A 227 6.71 1.09 -22.65
C ARG A 227 6.72 2.56 -23.09
N LEU A 228 5.95 2.90 -24.11
CA LEU A 228 5.88 4.25 -24.68
C LEU A 228 5.18 5.23 -23.73
N GLU A 229 4.08 4.83 -23.11
CA GLU A 229 3.39 5.65 -22.09
C GLU A 229 4.29 5.94 -20.89
N TYR A 230 5.09 4.97 -20.46
CA TYR A 230 6.00 5.13 -19.33
C TYR A 230 7.17 6.09 -19.66
N SER A 231 7.74 6.00 -20.85
CA SER A 231 8.83 6.87 -21.33
C SER A 231 8.43 8.35 -21.41
N SER A 232 7.19 8.65 -21.80
CA SER A 232 6.69 10.03 -21.87
C SER A 232 6.50 10.65 -20.46
N TYR A 233 6.16 9.85 -19.45
CA TYR A 233 6.06 10.31 -18.05
C TYR A 233 7.42 10.61 -17.41
N GLU A 234 8.47 9.93 -17.84
CA GLU A 234 9.82 10.14 -17.28
C GLU A 234 10.51 11.40 -17.85
N SER A 235 10.22 11.74 -19.11
CA SER A 235 10.80 12.94 -19.76
C SER A 235 10.29 14.26 -19.19
N ASP A 236 9.09 14.31 -18.62
CA ASP A 236 8.45 15.52 -18.09
C ASP A 236 8.64 15.73 -16.58
N ARG A 237 9.54 14.99 -15.95
CA ARG A 237 9.76 15.06 -14.49
C ARG A 237 10.47 16.34 -14.06
N PRO A 238 9.90 17.18 -13.20
CA PRO A 238 10.66 18.24 -12.53
C PRO A 238 11.70 17.61 -11.58
N GLN A 239 12.91 18.16 -11.58
CA GLN A 239 13.99 17.73 -10.69
C GLN A 239 13.51 17.73 -9.22
N ARG A 240 13.87 16.68 -8.48
CA ARG A 240 13.48 16.47 -7.08
C ARG A 240 13.85 17.66 -6.22
N THR A 241 12.87 18.40 -5.76
CA THR A 241 12.91 19.05 -4.45
C THR A 241 12.28 18.11 -3.44
N GLU A 242 12.88 17.96 -2.25
CA GLU A 242 12.40 17.09 -1.16
C GLU A 242 11.07 17.61 -0.58
N THR A 243 10.00 17.48 -1.34
CA THR A 243 8.66 17.87 -0.88
C THR A 243 7.81 16.62 -0.89
N THR A 244 7.42 16.17 0.30
CA THR A 244 6.50 15.05 0.48
C THR A 244 5.11 15.50 0.05
N ILE A 245 4.60 14.96 -1.06
CA ILE A 245 3.20 15.06 -1.45
C ILE A 245 2.48 13.93 -0.72
N LEU A 246 1.51 14.25 0.10
CA LEU A 246 0.65 13.29 0.80
C LEU A 246 -0.72 13.24 0.15
#